data_f6833647e594bf1d8d5da904bc6b95b0
#
_entry.id   f6833647e594bf1d8d5da904bc6b95b0
#
_cell.length_a   1.000
_cell.length_b   1.000
_cell.length_c   1.000
_cell.angle_alpha   90.00
_cell.angle_beta   90.00
_cell.angle_gamma   90.00
#
_symmetry.space_group_name_H-M   'P 1'
#
loop_
_entity.id
_entity.type
_entity.pdbx_description
1 polymer ?
#
loop_
_entity_poly.entity_id
_entity_poly.type
_entity_poly.pdbx_seq_one_letter_code
_entity_poly.pdbx_strand_id
1 'polypeptide(L)'
;NPLDGSEMVWVPAGEFLRGRENGYRDETPARKIHVGGFWISKTPVTVEQYRKFLKATGREDKIKIPGWPYQVCPPVQEEGTYPALGSWYDARAYCAWAGGSLPTEAQWEKAARGTDGRLYPWGSEWDVEKVARRTWDKYVLALGMHPVGTAPDGTSPYGALDMAGNVWEWVADWYAPNYYADAPAKNPEGPE
;
A
#
# COMPACT_ATOMS: atom_id res chain seq x y z
N ASN A 1 -12.24 1.14 -11.08
CA ASN A 1 -11.52 2.01 -12.02
C ASN A 1 -11.63 1.44 -13.45
N PRO A 2 -12.16 2.17 -14.43
CA PRO A 2 -12.38 1.66 -15.78
C PRO A 2 -11.10 1.49 -16.62
N LEU A 3 -9.99 2.15 -16.25
CA LEU A 3 -8.75 2.09 -17.01
C LEU A 3 -7.96 0.81 -16.75
N ASP A 4 -7.85 0.39 -15.52
CA ASP A 4 -7.06 -0.77 -15.10
C ASP A 4 -7.90 -1.93 -14.57
N GLY A 5 -9.18 -1.69 -14.24
CA GLY A 5 -10.09 -2.67 -13.64
C GLY A 5 -9.93 -2.83 -12.13
N SER A 6 -9.19 -1.92 -11.46
CA SER A 6 -9.03 -2.00 -10.00
C SER A 6 -10.36 -1.74 -9.27
N GLU A 7 -10.62 -2.52 -8.22
CA GLU A 7 -11.63 -2.20 -7.24
C GLU A 7 -11.11 -1.10 -6.32
N MET A 8 -12.00 -0.16 -5.97
CA MET A 8 -11.68 0.95 -5.08
C MET A 8 -12.57 0.89 -3.85
N VAL A 9 -12.02 1.26 -2.70
CA VAL A 9 -12.76 1.42 -1.46
C VAL A 9 -12.80 2.89 -1.05
N TRP A 10 -13.93 3.32 -0.48
CA TRP A 10 -14.11 4.69 -0.02
C TRP A 10 -13.69 4.85 1.43
N VAL A 11 -12.80 5.80 1.69
CA VAL A 11 -12.40 6.23 3.03
C VAL A 11 -13.02 7.59 3.31
N PRO A 12 -13.99 7.69 4.26
CA PRO A 12 -14.67 8.95 4.52
C PRO A 12 -13.74 10.01 5.15
N ALA A 13 -14.08 11.29 4.92
CA ALA A 13 -13.41 12.40 5.60
C ALA A 13 -13.59 12.30 7.12
N GLY A 14 -12.60 12.76 7.86
CA GLY A 14 -12.66 12.82 9.32
C GLY A 14 -11.31 12.67 9.99
N GLU A 15 -11.31 12.81 11.30
CA GLU A 15 -10.12 12.65 12.13
C GLU A 15 -9.79 11.17 12.35
N PHE A 16 -8.49 10.88 12.51
CA PHE A 16 -7.98 9.63 13.02
C PHE A 16 -6.71 9.85 13.84
N LEU A 17 -6.32 8.85 14.62
CA LEU A 17 -5.08 8.87 15.38
C LEU A 17 -3.95 8.36 14.49
N ARG A 18 -3.11 9.25 13.97
CA ARG A 18 -1.90 8.94 13.21
C ARG A 18 -0.75 8.61 14.15
N GLY A 19 0.01 7.57 13.84
CA GLY A 19 1.15 7.15 14.65
C GLY A 19 0.77 6.41 15.94
N ARG A 20 1.75 6.24 16.81
CA ARG A 20 1.59 5.61 18.12
C ARG A 20 2.62 6.12 19.12
N GLU A 21 2.25 6.26 20.42
CA GLU A 21 3.13 6.80 21.45
C GLU A 21 4.36 5.94 21.74
N ASN A 22 4.23 4.63 21.67
CA ASN A 22 5.31 3.66 21.93
C ASN A 22 5.87 3.06 20.63
N GLY A 23 5.80 3.81 19.54
CA GLY A 23 6.31 3.42 18.23
C GLY A 23 7.79 3.72 18.03
N TYR A 24 8.26 3.53 16.81
CA TYR A 24 9.55 4.03 16.40
C TYR A 24 9.56 5.57 16.42
N ARG A 25 10.74 6.17 16.39
CA ARG A 25 10.89 7.63 16.44
C ARG A 25 10.13 8.36 15.34
N ASP A 26 10.06 7.79 14.17
CA ASP A 26 9.37 8.30 12.99
C ASP A 26 7.85 8.00 12.95
N GLU A 27 7.35 7.29 13.98
CA GLU A 27 5.91 7.06 14.20
C GLU A 27 5.36 7.90 15.36
N THR A 28 6.21 8.71 16.01
CA THR A 28 5.86 9.48 17.19
C THR A 28 5.97 11.01 16.94
N PRO A 29 5.18 11.82 17.66
CA PRO A 29 4.13 11.48 18.60
C PRO A 29 2.84 11.02 17.89
N ALA A 30 2.00 10.25 18.59
CA ALA A 30 0.65 10.00 18.12
C ALA A 30 -0.16 11.29 18.12
N ARG A 31 -0.81 11.62 17.00
CA ARG A 31 -1.57 12.85 16.85
C ARG A 31 -2.90 12.64 16.14
N LYS A 32 -3.95 13.29 16.62
CA LYS A 32 -5.18 13.39 15.85
C LYS A 32 -4.98 14.35 14.69
N ILE A 33 -5.23 13.87 13.49
CA ILE A 33 -5.20 14.66 12.26
C ILE A 33 -6.47 14.41 11.46
N HIS A 34 -6.85 15.39 10.66
CA HIS A 34 -7.99 15.30 9.74
C HIS A 34 -7.49 14.95 8.33
N VAL A 35 -8.10 13.94 7.72
CA VAL A 35 -7.90 13.60 6.30
C VAL A 35 -9.22 13.71 5.56
N GLY A 36 -9.23 14.39 4.42
CA GLY A 36 -10.38 14.47 3.51
C GLY A 36 -10.83 13.08 3.05
N GLY A 37 -12.04 12.97 2.51
CA GLY A 37 -12.50 11.70 1.93
C GLY A 37 -11.79 11.39 0.62
N PHE A 38 -11.48 10.12 0.39
CA PHE A 38 -10.76 9.67 -0.81
C PHE A 38 -11.11 8.23 -1.17
N TRP A 39 -10.85 7.88 -2.42
CA TRP A 39 -10.86 6.50 -2.88
C TRP A 39 -9.43 5.95 -2.86
N ILE A 40 -9.27 4.71 -2.42
CA ILE A 40 -8.00 3.98 -2.47
C ILE A 40 -8.23 2.60 -3.11
N SER A 41 -7.23 2.07 -3.79
CA SER A 41 -7.30 0.70 -4.32
C SER A 41 -7.53 -0.30 -3.21
N LYS A 42 -8.40 -1.28 -3.45
CA LYS A 42 -8.74 -2.33 -2.49
C LYS A 42 -7.55 -3.23 -2.17
N THR A 43 -6.67 -3.41 -3.14
CA THR A 43 -5.46 -4.24 -3.07
C THR A 43 -4.28 -3.48 -3.64
N PRO A 44 -3.03 -3.91 -3.38
CA PRO A 44 -1.88 -3.45 -4.15
C PRO A 44 -2.09 -3.59 -5.66
N VAL A 45 -1.48 -2.73 -6.46
CA VAL A 45 -1.54 -2.82 -7.92
C VAL A 45 -0.94 -4.14 -8.39
N THR A 46 -1.67 -4.85 -9.24
CA THR A 46 -1.21 -6.15 -9.75
C THR A 46 -0.32 -6.02 -10.99
N VAL A 47 0.47 -7.06 -11.27
CA VAL A 47 1.27 -7.16 -12.51
C VAL A 47 0.39 -7.03 -13.75
N GLU A 48 -0.81 -7.61 -13.75
CA GLU A 48 -1.74 -7.47 -14.88
C GLU A 48 -2.17 -6.02 -15.11
N GLN A 49 -2.54 -5.32 -14.03
CA GLN A 49 -2.92 -3.91 -14.10
C GLN A 49 -1.76 -3.03 -14.59
N TYR A 50 -0.56 -3.28 -14.08
CA TYR A 50 0.64 -2.55 -14.49
C TYR A 50 1.00 -2.82 -15.95
N ARG A 51 0.81 -4.04 -16.46
CA ARG A 51 0.97 -4.36 -17.90
C ARG A 51 0.02 -3.57 -18.79
N LYS A 52 -1.24 -3.34 -18.35
CA LYS A 52 -2.17 -2.48 -19.10
C LYS A 52 -1.63 -1.06 -19.25
N PHE A 53 -1.05 -0.50 -18.18
CA PHE A 53 -0.37 0.79 -18.23
C PHE A 53 0.81 0.82 -19.20
N LEU A 54 1.71 -0.16 -19.10
CA LEU A 54 2.88 -0.24 -19.98
C LEU A 54 2.46 -0.32 -21.44
N LYS A 55 1.46 -1.13 -21.75
CA LYS A 55 0.90 -1.24 -23.10
C LYS A 55 0.28 0.08 -23.59
N ALA A 56 -0.55 0.71 -22.74
CA ALA A 56 -1.20 1.98 -23.10
C ALA A 56 -0.23 3.15 -23.30
N THR A 57 0.96 3.07 -22.70
CA THR A 57 1.98 4.12 -22.76
C THR A 57 3.17 3.79 -23.69
N GLY A 58 3.13 2.66 -24.40
CA GLY A 58 4.21 2.22 -25.28
C GLY A 58 5.52 1.89 -24.56
N ARG A 59 5.43 1.42 -23.32
CA ARG A 59 6.58 1.10 -22.46
C ARG A 59 6.75 -0.40 -22.21
N GLU A 60 6.28 -1.24 -23.12
CA GLU A 60 6.29 -2.71 -22.97
C GLU A 60 7.69 -3.32 -22.84
N ASP A 61 8.71 -2.65 -23.37
CA ASP A 61 10.13 -3.03 -23.24
C ASP A 61 10.70 -2.85 -21.83
N LYS A 62 9.99 -2.12 -20.95
CA LYS A 62 10.41 -1.80 -19.58
C LYS A 62 9.94 -2.78 -18.52
N ILE A 63 9.41 -3.94 -18.87
CA ILE A 63 9.03 -5.01 -17.93
C ILE A 63 10.27 -5.67 -17.24
N LYS A 64 11.45 -5.12 -17.43
CA LYS A 64 12.62 -5.52 -16.65
C LYS A 64 12.58 -4.77 -15.34
N ILE A 65 12.28 -5.48 -14.23
CA ILE A 65 12.43 -4.94 -12.88
C ILE A 65 13.92 -4.59 -12.68
N PRO A 66 14.30 -3.30 -12.74
CA PRO A 66 15.71 -2.95 -12.63
C PRO A 66 16.16 -3.12 -11.19
N GLY A 67 17.20 -3.90 -10.97
CA GLY A 67 18.05 -3.80 -9.80
C GLY A 67 17.72 -4.68 -8.60
N TRP A 68 16.84 -5.68 -8.69
CA TRP A 68 16.72 -6.67 -7.63
C TRP A 68 17.62 -7.89 -7.91
N PRO A 69 18.54 -8.25 -7.01
CA PRO A 69 19.55 -9.29 -7.27
C PRO A 69 19.00 -10.71 -7.27
N TYR A 70 17.70 -10.89 -7.01
CA TYR A 70 17.06 -12.19 -6.93
C TYR A 70 15.92 -12.28 -7.95
N GLN A 71 16.09 -13.15 -8.94
CA GLN A 71 15.02 -13.57 -9.85
C GLN A 71 13.96 -14.38 -9.08
N VAL A 72 13.10 -13.70 -8.36
CA VAL A 72 11.92 -14.31 -7.77
C VAL A 72 10.72 -13.80 -8.56
N CYS A 73 10.64 -14.28 -9.78
CA CYS A 73 9.40 -14.24 -10.51
C CYS A 73 8.52 -15.38 -10.00
N PRO A 74 7.26 -15.10 -9.60
CA PRO A 74 6.29 -16.16 -9.43
C PRO A 74 6.14 -16.98 -10.72
N PRO A 75 5.65 -18.22 -10.68
CA PRO A 75 5.40 -19.00 -11.88
C PRO A 75 4.61 -18.18 -12.90
N VAL A 76 5.07 -18.17 -14.14
CA VAL A 76 4.57 -17.30 -15.23
C VAL A 76 3.05 -17.34 -15.41
N GLN A 77 2.39 -18.39 -14.96
CA GLN A 77 0.93 -18.60 -15.10
C GLN A 77 0.09 -17.83 -14.07
N GLU A 78 0.65 -17.48 -12.91
CA GLU A 78 -0.06 -16.74 -11.83
C GLU A 78 0.42 -15.32 -11.68
N GLU A 79 1.42 -14.91 -12.44
CA GLU A 79 2.13 -13.63 -12.30
C GLU A 79 1.19 -12.41 -12.33
N GLY A 80 0.08 -12.52 -13.09
CA GLY A 80 -0.88 -11.42 -13.26
C GLY A 80 -1.52 -10.92 -11.98
N THR A 81 -1.72 -11.80 -10.99
CA THR A 81 -2.42 -11.52 -9.74
C THR A 81 -1.49 -11.09 -8.59
N TYR A 82 -0.18 -11.15 -8.80
CA TYR A 82 0.81 -10.72 -7.81
C TYR A 82 0.98 -9.20 -7.81
N PRO A 83 1.47 -8.60 -6.68
CA PRO A 83 1.79 -7.18 -6.64
C PRO A 83 2.82 -6.80 -7.70
N ALA A 84 2.60 -5.68 -8.39
CA ALA A 84 3.60 -5.09 -9.27
C ALA A 84 4.70 -4.42 -8.44
N LEU A 85 5.96 -4.67 -8.81
CA LEU A 85 7.11 -4.03 -8.20
C LEU A 85 7.67 -2.95 -9.13
N GLY A 86 8.09 -1.84 -8.57
CA GLY A 86 8.66 -0.74 -9.34
C GLY A 86 9.25 0.34 -8.46
N SER A 87 9.88 1.34 -9.08
CA SER A 87 10.35 2.52 -8.38
C SER A 87 9.17 3.44 -8.01
N TRP A 88 9.40 4.39 -7.11
CA TRP A 88 8.44 5.43 -6.78
C TRP A 88 7.96 6.21 -8.02
N TYR A 89 8.87 6.48 -8.96
CA TYR A 89 8.54 7.16 -10.21
C TYR A 89 7.63 6.33 -11.11
N ASP A 90 7.82 5.01 -11.15
CA ASP A 90 6.97 4.10 -11.90
C ASP A 90 5.58 4.02 -11.28
N ALA A 91 5.49 3.89 -9.97
CA ALA A 91 4.23 3.87 -9.22
C ALA A 91 3.45 5.18 -9.39
N ARG A 92 4.13 6.34 -9.29
CA ARG A 92 3.54 7.66 -9.55
C ARG A 92 3.01 7.78 -10.98
N ALA A 93 3.78 7.33 -11.98
CA ALA A 93 3.38 7.39 -13.38
C ALA A 93 2.17 6.49 -13.65
N TYR A 94 2.12 5.30 -13.06
CA TYR A 94 0.96 4.41 -13.12
C TYR A 94 -0.28 5.07 -12.52
N CYS A 95 -0.19 5.60 -11.29
CA CYS A 95 -1.32 6.25 -10.63
C CYS A 95 -1.86 7.43 -11.45
N ALA A 96 -0.98 8.26 -12.03
CA ALA A 96 -1.38 9.37 -12.89
C ALA A 96 -2.10 8.87 -14.16
N TRP A 97 -1.62 7.81 -14.79
CA TRP A 97 -2.29 7.19 -15.94
C TRP A 97 -3.66 6.62 -15.55
N ALA A 98 -3.75 5.98 -14.39
CA ALA A 98 -5.00 5.43 -13.85
C ALA A 98 -6.02 6.49 -13.39
N GLY A 99 -5.69 7.78 -13.49
CA GLY A 99 -6.57 8.90 -13.15
C GLY A 99 -6.55 9.29 -11.67
N GLY A 100 -5.49 8.91 -10.95
CA GLY A 100 -5.30 9.20 -9.53
C GLY A 100 -3.88 9.65 -9.18
N SER A 101 -3.49 9.44 -7.93
CA SER A 101 -2.15 9.72 -7.39
C SER A 101 -1.74 8.64 -6.41
N LEU A 102 -0.46 8.59 -6.04
CA LEU A 102 -0.07 7.86 -4.85
C LEU A 102 -0.83 8.42 -3.63
N PRO A 103 -1.26 7.58 -2.68
CA PRO A 103 -1.81 8.07 -1.43
C PRO A 103 -0.73 8.81 -0.64
N THR A 104 -1.11 9.78 0.18
CA THR A 104 -0.19 10.25 1.22
C THR A 104 -0.04 9.18 2.29
N GLU A 105 1.03 9.23 3.06
CA GLU A 105 1.24 8.31 4.18
C GLU A 105 0.07 8.36 5.17
N ALA A 106 -0.46 9.55 5.45
CA ALA A 106 -1.63 9.74 6.30
C ALA A 106 -2.92 9.13 5.71
N GLN A 107 -3.11 9.19 4.40
CA GLN A 107 -4.22 8.52 3.73
C GLN A 107 -4.09 7.00 3.83
N TRP A 108 -2.88 6.48 3.55
CA TRP A 108 -2.59 5.06 3.63
C TRP A 108 -2.81 4.52 5.05
N GLU A 109 -2.27 5.21 6.07
CA GLU A 109 -2.43 4.80 7.46
C GLU A 109 -3.90 4.83 7.90
N LYS A 110 -4.66 5.88 7.53
CA LYS A 110 -6.09 5.93 7.81
C LYS A 110 -6.86 4.80 7.13
N ALA A 111 -6.54 4.48 5.87
CA ALA A 111 -7.15 3.38 5.14
C ALA A 111 -6.88 2.03 5.82
N ALA A 112 -5.68 1.83 6.37
CA ALA A 112 -5.30 0.62 7.07
C ALA A 112 -5.93 0.50 8.46
N ARG A 113 -5.90 1.57 9.28
CA ARG A 113 -6.18 1.52 10.72
C ARG A 113 -7.54 2.07 11.13
N GLY A 114 -8.23 2.77 10.24
CA GLY A 114 -9.51 3.41 10.59
C GLY A 114 -9.37 4.57 11.57
N THR A 115 -10.36 4.74 12.45
CA THR A 115 -10.46 5.91 13.35
C THR A 115 -10.48 5.57 14.83
N ASP A 116 -10.44 4.31 15.20
CA ASP A 116 -10.57 3.83 16.58
C ASP A 116 -9.23 3.60 17.30
N GLY A 117 -8.10 3.93 16.65
CA GLY A 117 -6.77 3.82 17.24
C GLY A 117 -6.18 2.39 17.23
N ARG A 118 -6.77 1.48 16.49
CA ARG A 118 -6.24 0.11 16.32
C ARG A 118 -4.82 0.09 15.75
N LEU A 119 -4.05 -0.95 16.05
CA LEU A 119 -2.67 -1.09 15.59
C LEU A 119 -2.56 -1.75 14.21
N TYR A 120 -3.47 -2.68 13.91
CA TYR A 120 -3.50 -3.45 12.68
C TYR A 120 -4.83 -3.26 11.95
N PRO A 121 -4.94 -3.57 10.67
CA PRO A 121 -6.20 -3.46 9.93
C PRO A 121 -7.38 -4.19 10.59
N TRP A 122 -7.11 -5.33 11.22
CA TRP A 122 -8.11 -6.18 11.88
C TRP A 122 -8.34 -5.87 13.38
N GLY A 123 -7.59 -4.96 13.99
CA GLY A 123 -7.73 -4.62 15.42
C GLY A 123 -6.40 -4.33 16.12
N SER A 124 -6.33 -4.44 17.43
CA SER A 124 -5.12 -4.11 18.20
C SER A 124 -4.29 -5.33 18.60
N GLU A 125 -4.84 -6.52 18.52
CA GLU A 125 -4.13 -7.76 18.86
C GLU A 125 -3.41 -8.30 17.61
N TRP A 126 -2.15 -8.70 17.81
CA TRP A 126 -1.39 -9.35 16.76
C TRP A 126 -1.95 -10.73 16.43
N ASP A 127 -2.23 -10.95 15.15
CA ASP A 127 -2.70 -12.24 14.64
C ASP A 127 -1.98 -12.55 13.33
N VAL A 128 -1.08 -13.51 13.38
CA VAL A 128 -0.24 -13.90 12.25
C VAL A 128 -1.06 -14.51 11.10
N GLU A 129 -2.21 -15.10 11.37
CA GLU A 129 -3.06 -15.68 10.33
C GLU A 129 -3.79 -14.62 9.48
N LYS A 130 -3.89 -13.39 9.98
CA LYS A 130 -4.48 -12.24 9.29
C LYS A 130 -3.48 -11.44 8.48
N VAL A 131 -2.18 -11.71 8.67
CA VAL A 131 -1.13 -11.05 7.88
C VAL A 131 -1.15 -11.63 6.47
N ALA A 132 -1.13 -10.76 5.48
CA ALA A 132 -0.91 -11.17 4.11
C ALA A 132 0.51 -11.76 3.95
N ARG A 133 0.64 -13.05 4.16
CA ARG A 133 1.90 -13.80 4.12
C ARG A 133 1.72 -15.16 3.45
N ARG A 134 2.77 -15.63 2.83
CA ARG A 134 2.82 -17.01 2.33
C ARG A 134 3.11 -17.97 3.50
N THR A 135 2.37 -19.07 3.62
CA THR A 135 2.72 -20.19 4.50
C THR A 135 4.11 -20.69 4.11
N TRP A 136 4.93 -20.98 5.15
CA TRP A 136 6.32 -21.40 5.03
C TRP A 136 6.51 -22.58 4.07
N ASP A 137 6.64 -22.30 2.78
CA ASP A 137 7.20 -23.27 1.86
C ASP A 137 8.73 -23.13 1.93
N LYS A 138 9.37 -24.18 2.35
CA LYS A 138 10.80 -24.31 2.67
C LYS A 138 11.75 -23.86 1.54
N TYR A 139 11.24 -23.66 0.34
CA TYR A 139 12.00 -23.34 -0.86
C TYR A 139 11.78 -21.92 -1.42
N VAL A 140 10.87 -21.12 -0.84
CA VAL A 140 10.58 -19.75 -1.31
C VAL A 140 10.82 -18.72 -0.19
N LEU A 141 12.05 -18.74 0.34
CA LEU A 141 12.55 -17.74 1.29
C LEU A 141 12.75 -16.34 0.67
N ALA A 142 12.35 -16.16 -0.59
CA ALA A 142 12.87 -15.03 -1.31
C ALA A 142 11.94 -13.86 -1.38
N LEU A 143 10.84 -13.67 -0.88
CA LEU A 143 10.14 -12.37 -0.69
C LEU A 143 8.74 -12.48 -0.08
N GLY A 144 8.21 -13.67 0.15
CA GLY A 144 6.92 -13.81 0.84
C GLY A 144 5.71 -13.25 0.09
N MET A 145 5.88 -12.78 -1.15
CA MET A 145 4.78 -12.26 -1.96
C MET A 145 3.80 -13.36 -2.33
N HIS A 146 2.52 -12.97 -2.44
CA HIS A 146 1.44 -13.85 -2.89
C HIS A 146 0.40 -13.04 -3.69
N PRO A 147 -0.51 -13.73 -4.39
CA PRO A 147 -1.60 -13.05 -5.10
C PRO A 147 -2.32 -12.09 -4.16
N VAL A 148 -2.63 -10.89 -4.66
CA VAL A 148 -3.28 -9.86 -3.84
C VAL A 148 -4.64 -10.33 -3.32
N GLY A 149 -5.01 -9.89 -2.12
CA GLY A 149 -6.32 -10.17 -1.53
C GLY A 149 -6.51 -11.60 -1.01
N THR A 150 -5.43 -12.39 -0.85
CA THR A 150 -5.53 -13.78 -0.37
C THR A 150 -5.62 -13.93 1.14
N ALA A 151 -5.54 -12.83 1.91
CA ALA A 151 -5.73 -12.78 3.35
C ALA A 151 -6.98 -11.94 3.73
N PRO A 152 -8.20 -12.43 3.47
CA PRO A 152 -9.43 -11.64 3.67
C PRO A 152 -9.70 -11.28 5.13
N ASP A 153 -9.22 -12.08 6.08
CA ASP A 153 -9.35 -11.81 7.52
C ASP A 153 -8.46 -10.65 7.99
N GLY A 154 -7.50 -10.23 7.16
CA GLY A 154 -6.67 -9.03 7.34
C GLY A 154 -7.29 -7.74 6.81
N THR A 155 -8.58 -7.75 6.47
CA THR A 155 -9.29 -6.61 5.89
C THR A 155 -9.31 -5.41 6.84
N SER A 156 -9.06 -4.22 6.27
CA SER A 156 -9.17 -2.95 6.98
C SER A 156 -10.64 -2.56 7.26
N PRO A 157 -10.89 -1.57 8.14
CA PRO A 157 -12.25 -1.09 8.41
C PRO A 157 -13.02 -0.61 7.19
N TYR A 158 -12.31 -0.25 6.12
CA TYR A 158 -12.91 0.25 4.88
C TYR A 158 -12.93 -0.79 3.75
N GLY A 159 -12.44 -2.00 4.01
CA GLY A 159 -12.43 -3.08 3.03
C GLY A 159 -11.16 -3.17 2.18
N ALA A 160 -10.10 -2.39 2.49
CA ALA A 160 -8.80 -2.56 1.87
C ALA A 160 -8.12 -3.83 2.39
N LEU A 161 -7.42 -4.53 1.49
CA LEU A 161 -6.74 -5.79 1.73
C LEU A 161 -5.23 -5.61 1.62
N ASP A 162 -4.48 -6.54 2.18
CA ASP A 162 -3.00 -6.58 2.15
C ASP A 162 -2.33 -5.35 2.79
N MET A 163 -3.06 -4.56 3.59
CA MET A 163 -2.52 -3.40 4.32
C MET A 163 -1.55 -3.80 5.44
N ALA A 164 -1.34 -5.09 5.67
CA ALA A 164 -0.32 -5.64 6.57
C ALA A 164 0.28 -6.90 5.95
N GLY A 165 1.49 -6.78 5.43
CA GLY A 165 2.22 -7.86 4.76
C GLY A 165 2.25 -7.71 3.24
N ASN A 166 2.46 -8.80 2.53
CA ASN A 166 2.64 -8.94 1.09
C ASN A 166 3.84 -8.13 0.56
N VAL A 167 3.70 -6.80 0.35
CA VAL A 167 4.77 -5.93 -0.13
C VAL A 167 4.79 -4.59 0.62
N TRP A 168 5.92 -3.89 0.58
CA TRP A 168 5.99 -2.48 0.92
C TRP A 168 5.32 -1.65 -0.17
N GLU A 169 4.58 -0.62 0.23
CA GLU A 169 3.85 0.23 -0.69
C GLU A 169 4.39 1.66 -0.71
N TRP A 170 4.49 2.23 -1.91
CA TRP A 170 4.90 3.60 -2.11
C TRP A 170 3.79 4.57 -1.71
N VAL A 171 4.17 5.63 -0.99
CA VAL A 171 3.33 6.78 -0.68
C VAL A 171 3.86 8.03 -1.40
N ALA A 172 3.06 9.09 -1.47
CA ALA A 172 3.45 10.34 -2.15
C ALA A 172 4.55 11.10 -1.40
N ASP A 173 4.57 10.95 -0.07
CA ASP A 173 5.41 11.72 0.86
C ASP A 173 6.90 11.36 0.71
N TRP A 174 7.75 12.36 0.84
CA TRP A 174 9.16 12.15 1.15
C TRP A 174 9.32 11.79 2.63
N TYR A 175 10.36 11.05 2.95
CA TYR A 175 10.65 10.65 4.32
C TYR A 175 11.40 11.76 5.08
N ALA A 176 10.91 12.10 6.29
CA ALA A 176 11.64 12.87 7.28
C ALA A 176 11.38 12.32 8.69
N PRO A 177 12.43 12.00 9.47
CA PRO A 177 12.31 11.24 10.73
C PRO A 177 11.52 11.96 11.85
N ASN A 178 11.30 13.27 11.74
CA ASN A 178 10.57 14.06 12.74
C ASN A 178 9.25 14.62 12.19
N TYR A 179 8.84 14.24 10.98
CA TYR A 179 7.68 14.86 10.32
C TYR A 179 6.37 14.71 11.11
N TYR A 180 6.20 13.64 11.87
CA TYR A 180 5.00 13.43 12.69
C TYR A 180 4.78 14.54 13.72
N ALA A 181 5.87 15.08 14.32
CA ALA A 181 5.78 16.18 15.29
C ALA A 181 5.32 17.50 14.65
N ASP A 182 5.79 17.78 13.42
CA ASP A 182 5.63 19.08 12.76
C ASP A 182 4.55 19.07 11.67
N ALA A 183 4.00 17.90 11.32
CA ALA A 183 3.01 17.75 10.27
C ALA A 183 1.76 18.62 10.48
N PRO A 184 1.18 19.19 9.42
CA PRO A 184 -0.12 19.85 9.50
C PRO A 184 -1.20 18.94 10.09
N ALA A 185 -2.09 19.51 10.90
CA ALA A 185 -3.21 18.78 11.48
C ALA A 185 -4.29 18.40 10.44
N LYS A 186 -4.20 18.92 9.23
CA LYS A 186 -5.18 18.65 8.15
C LYS A 186 -4.46 18.32 6.85
N ASN A 187 -4.79 17.17 6.29
CA ASN A 187 -4.26 16.65 5.02
C ASN A 187 -2.73 16.79 4.90
N PRO A 188 -1.93 16.21 5.80
CA PRO A 188 -0.47 16.26 5.65
C PRO A 188 -0.05 15.53 4.36
N GLU A 189 0.88 16.14 3.62
CA GLU A 189 1.36 15.68 2.31
C GLU A 189 2.85 15.33 2.31
N GLY A 190 3.43 15.21 3.51
CA GLY A 190 4.86 14.96 3.66
C GLY A 190 5.68 16.26 3.76
N PRO A 191 6.99 16.15 4.05
CA PRO A 191 7.90 17.27 4.03
C PRO A 191 8.16 17.76 2.60
N GLU A 192 8.51 19.04 2.45
CA GLU A 192 8.93 19.66 1.18
C GLU A 192 10.33 19.22 0.73
#